data_afc1cf954c69522c3553e64d4d1f7051
#
_entry.id   afc1cf954c69522c3553e64d4d1f7051
#
_cell.length_a   1.000
_cell.length_b   1.000
_cell.length_c   1.000
_cell.angle_alpha   90.00
_cell.angle_beta   90.00
_cell.angle_gamma   90.00
#
_symmetry.space_group_name_H-M   'P 1'
#
loop_
_entity.id
_entity.type
_entity.pdbx_description
1 polymer ?
#
loop_
_entity_poly.entity_id
_entity_poly.type
_entity_poly.pdbx_seq_one_letter_code
_entity_poly.pdbx_strand_id
1 'polypeptide(L)'
;MAIAHLVENYMVQHGVTYDVVTHAHSRSSMETAQLAHIPGDRLAKSVVLEDDEGFVMAVLPSTCHIRLGRLSKELNRKLRLATENKLPTLFGDCELGAIPPVGLAYGMTTVIDDSLANQPEIYFEAGDHEKLIRMKREEFMALMDHAGHARFAARM
;
A
#
# COMPACT_ATOMS: atom_id res chain seq x y z
N MET A 1 -1.86 18.19 6.99
CA MET A 1 -2.36 16.96 7.53
C MET A 1 -1.25 16.00 7.87
N ALA A 2 -1.48 15.15 8.82
CA ALA A 2 -0.47 14.23 9.31
C ALA A 2 -0.65 12.84 8.69
N ILE A 3 0.04 11.87 9.24
CA ILE A 3 -0.10 10.45 8.90
C ILE A 3 -1.54 10.03 9.15
N ALA A 4 -2.09 9.16 8.29
CA ALA A 4 -3.42 8.59 8.47
C ALA A 4 -3.54 7.97 9.87
N HIS A 5 -4.52 8.38 10.61
CA HIS A 5 -4.66 8.05 12.04
C HIS A 5 -4.72 6.55 12.32
N LEU A 6 -5.50 5.81 11.53
CA LEU A 6 -5.63 4.36 11.72
C LEU A 6 -4.32 3.64 11.45
N VAL A 7 -3.54 4.09 10.47
CA VAL A 7 -2.26 3.51 10.14
C VAL A 7 -1.23 3.81 11.22
N GLU A 8 -1.20 5.05 11.72
CA GLU A 8 -0.30 5.41 12.81
C GLU A 8 -0.56 4.55 14.05
N ASN A 9 -1.83 4.40 14.42
CA ASN A 9 -2.20 3.55 15.56
C ASN A 9 -1.79 2.10 15.34
N TYR A 10 -1.99 1.59 14.13
CA TYR A 10 -1.63 0.22 13.79
C TYR A 10 -0.13 -0.01 13.93
N MET A 11 0.69 0.94 13.44
CA MET A 11 2.14 0.86 13.55
C MET A 11 2.59 0.90 15.02
N VAL A 12 1.99 1.76 15.83
CA VAL A 12 2.30 1.85 17.26
C VAL A 12 1.95 0.55 17.98
N GLN A 13 0.78 -0.01 17.70
CA GLN A 13 0.35 -1.27 18.31
C GLN A 13 1.26 -2.45 17.98
N HIS A 14 1.86 -2.43 16.78
CA HIS A 14 2.76 -3.50 16.34
C HIS A 14 4.22 -3.23 16.69
N GLY A 15 4.51 -2.08 17.30
CA GLY A 15 5.84 -1.76 17.79
C GLY A 15 6.91 -1.68 16.71
N VAL A 16 6.53 -1.33 15.48
CA VAL A 16 7.50 -1.23 14.38
C VAL A 16 8.27 0.08 14.43
N THR A 17 9.52 0.04 14.00
CA THR A 17 10.38 1.22 13.90
C THR A 17 10.28 1.78 12.49
N TYR A 18 10.05 3.09 12.37
CA TYR A 18 9.92 3.74 11.07
C TYR A 18 10.38 5.21 11.13
N ASP A 19 10.68 5.75 9.96
CA ASP A 19 11.00 7.17 9.79
C ASP A 19 9.92 7.83 8.94
N VAL A 20 9.78 9.14 9.07
CA VAL A 20 8.88 9.94 8.24
C VAL A 20 9.72 10.81 7.32
N VAL A 21 9.46 10.74 6.02
CA VAL A 21 10.14 11.52 4.99
C VAL A 21 9.13 12.46 4.35
N THR A 22 9.43 13.75 4.36
CA THR A 22 8.56 14.76 3.75
C THR A 22 9.00 15.02 2.31
N HIS A 23 8.03 15.17 1.41
CA HIS A 23 8.28 15.53 0.01
C HIS A 23 7.25 16.59 -0.43
N ALA A 24 7.48 17.20 -1.59
CA ALA A 24 6.50 18.11 -2.16
C ALA A 24 5.21 17.36 -2.49
N HIS A 25 4.07 18.04 -2.41
CA HIS A 25 2.77 17.42 -2.71
C HIS A 25 2.77 16.80 -4.11
N SER A 26 2.34 15.55 -4.20
CA SER A 26 2.33 14.78 -5.44
C SER A 26 0.92 14.29 -5.78
N ARG A 27 0.75 13.75 -7.00
CA ARG A 27 -0.54 13.25 -7.48
C ARG A 27 -0.55 11.74 -7.71
N SER A 28 0.62 11.12 -7.78
CA SER A 28 0.75 9.70 -8.07
C SER A 28 1.95 9.10 -7.36
N SER A 29 1.98 7.77 -7.24
CA SER A 29 3.10 7.06 -6.64
C SER A 29 4.41 7.32 -7.40
N MET A 30 4.36 7.34 -8.74
CA MET A 30 5.57 7.58 -9.53
C MET A 30 6.10 9.00 -9.34
N GLU A 31 5.23 9.99 -9.28
CA GLU A 31 5.63 11.37 -9.00
C GLU A 31 6.21 11.48 -7.58
N THR A 32 5.62 10.80 -6.62
CA THR A 32 6.13 10.74 -5.25
C THR A 32 7.55 10.19 -5.23
N ALA A 33 7.82 9.10 -5.94
CA ALA A 33 9.14 8.50 -5.99
C ALA A 33 10.17 9.49 -6.56
N GLN A 34 9.81 10.23 -7.61
CA GLN A 34 10.67 11.24 -8.21
C GLN A 34 10.95 12.39 -7.26
N LEU A 35 9.91 12.94 -6.62
CA LEU A 35 10.04 14.08 -5.70
C LEU A 35 10.83 13.72 -4.44
N ALA A 36 10.70 12.49 -3.96
CA ALA A 36 11.42 12.03 -2.78
C ALA A 36 12.80 11.45 -3.11
N HIS A 37 13.17 11.37 -4.39
CA HIS A 37 14.45 10.83 -4.87
C HIS A 37 14.70 9.39 -4.42
N ILE A 38 13.67 8.55 -4.49
CA ILE A 38 13.75 7.13 -4.11
C ILE A 38 13.46 6.24 -5.31
N PRO A 39 14.05 5.02 -5.35
CA PRO A 39 13.69 4.06 -6.40
C PRO A 39 12.20 3.67 -6.27
N GLY A 40 11.48 3.72 -7.39
CA GLY A 40 10.06 3.36 -7.41
C GLY A 40 9.78 1.92 -6.97
N ASP A 41 10.76 1.02 -7.14
CA ASP A 41 10.64 -0.38 -6.71
C ASP A 41 10.54 -0.51 -5.20
N ARG A 42 11.00 0.49 -4.45
CA ARG A 42 10.96 0.51 -2.98
C ARG A 42 9.72 1.22 -2.43
N LEU A 43 8.99 1.91 -3.28
CA LEU A 43 7.75 2.58 -2.89
C LEU A 43 6.58 1.63 -3.14
N ALA A 44 5.98 1.15 -2.05
CA ALA A 44 4.81 0.29 -2.13
C ALA A 44 3.56 1.15 -2.34
N LYS A 45 2.72 0.74 -3.28
CA LYS A 45 1.43 1.37 -3.51
C LYS A 45 0.30 0.40 -3.22
N SER A 46 -0.89 0.93 -2.99
CA SER A 46 -2.08 0.14 -2.74
C SER A 46 -3.03 0.21 -3.94
N VAL A 47 -3.66 -0.91 -4.25
CA VAL A 47 -4.75 -0.98 -5.21
C VAL A 47 -5.92 -1.67 -4.52
N VAL A 48 -7.05 -1.00 -4.42
CA VAL A 48 -8.22 -1.56 -3.75
C VAL A 48 -9.08 -2.29 -4.76
N LEU A 49 -9.37 -3.54 -4.45
CA LEU A 49 -10.17 -4.43 -5.29
C LEU A 49 -11.44 -4.81 -4.54
N GLU A 50 -12.44 -5.28 -5.27
CA GLU A 50 -13.67 -5.75 -4.65
C GLU A 50 -14.27 -6.92 -5.42
N ASP A 51 -15.10 -7.67 -4.72
CA ASP A 51 -15.99 -8.68 -5.30
C ASP A 51 -17.25 -8.74 -4.43
N ASP A 52 -18.06 -9.77 -4.59
CA ASP A 52 -19.31 -9.91 -3.84
C ASP A 52 -19.08 -10.22 -2.36
N GLU A 53 -17.86 -10.63 -1.98
CA GLU A 53 -17.51 -10.93 -0.59
C GLU A 53 -16.92 -9.73 0.15
N GLY A 54 -16.52 -8.68 -0.56
CA GLY A 54 -15.96 -7.48 0.06
C GLY A 54 -14.72 -6.95 -0.64
N PHE A 55 -13.91 -6.21 0.11
CA PHE A 55 -12.73 -5.51 -0.41
C PHE A 55 -11.44 -6.26 -0.11
N VAL A 56 -10.49 -6.12 -1.03
CA VAL A 56 -9.12 -6.64 -0.89
C VAL A 56 -8.17 -5.52 -1.27
N MET A 57 -7.14 -5.32 -0.47
CA MET A 57 -6.06 -4.39 -0.83
C MET A 57 -4.88 -5.18 -1.37
N ALA A 58 -4.48 -4.88 -2.60
CA ALA A 58 -3.26 -5.42 -3.20
C ALA A 58 -2.13 -4.40 -3.02
N VAL A 59 -0.98 -4.87 -2.57
CA VAL A 59 0.20 -4.03 -2.29
C VAL A 59 1.33 -4.46 -3.21
N LEU A 60 1.85 -3.51 -3.99
CA LEU A 60 2.86 -3.81 -5.01
C LEU A 60 3.76 -2.59 -5.22
N PRO A 61 4.93 -2.79 -5.88
CA PRO A 61 5.82 -1.64 -6.17
C PRO A 61 5.16 -0.61 -7.09
N SER A 62 5.49 0.66 -6.88
CA SER A 62 4.94 1.75 -7.69
C SER A 62 5.31 1.65 -9.17
N THR A 63 6.38 0.93 -9.51
CA THR A 63 6.83 0.69 -10.89
C THR A 63 6.05 -0.40 -11.60
N CYS A 64 5.10 -1.04 -10.92
CA CYS A 64 4.35 -2.17 -11.45
C CYS A 64 2.88 -1.86 -11.59
N HIS A 65 2.19 -2.65 -12.41
CA HIS A 65 0.74 -2.69 -12.44
C HIS A 65 0.27 -4.07 -11.99
N ILE A 66 -0.98 -4.15 -11.59
CA ILE A 66 -1.56 -5.41 -11.12
C ILE A 66 -2.00 -6.29 -12.28
N ARG A 67 -1.67 -7.57 -12.20
CA ARG A 67 -2.25 -8.59 -13.08
C ARG A 67 -3.50 -9.12 -12.39
N LEU A 68 -4.60 -8.46 -12.64
CA LEU A 68 -5.85 -8.70 -11.91
C LEU A 68 -6.36 -10.14 -12.06
N GLY A 69 -6.30 -10.69 -13.27
CA GLY A 69 -6.71 -12.07 -13.52
C GLY A 69 -5.87 -13.08 -12.75
N ARG A 70 -4.56 -12.82 -12.64
CA ARG A 70 -3.67 -13.70 -11.89
C ARG A 70 -3.97 -13.67 -10.40
N LEU A 71 -4.17 -12.48 -9.83
CA LEU A 71 -4.51 -12.35 -8.42
C LEU A 71 -5.87 -12.98 -8.12
N SER A 72 -6.85 -12.77 -9.00
CA SER A 72 -8.17 -13.39 -8.87
C SER A 72 -8.06 -14.91 -8.78
N LYS A 73 -7.21 -15.50 -9.61
CA LYS A 73 -6.98 -16.94 -9.62
C LYS A 73 -6.29 -17.40 -8.34
N GLU A 74 -5.27 -16.67 -7.89
CA GLU A 74 -4.53 -16.99 -6.66
C GLU A 74 -5.45 -16.99 -5.44
N LEU A 75 -6.38 -16.03 -5.36
CA LEU A 75 -7.29 -15.90 -4.23
C LEU A 75 -8.61 -16.66 -4.43
N ASN A 76 -8.80 -17.25 -5.61
CA ASN A 76 -10.03 -17.91 -6.00
C ASN A 76 -11.27 -16.99 -5.81
N ARG A 77 -11.12 -15.75 -6.27
CA ARG A 77 -12.15 -14.70 -6.17
C ARG A 77 -12.23 -13.94 -7.49
N LYS A 78 -13.41 -13.50 -7.87
CA LYS A 78 -13.63 -12.71 -9.10
C LYS A 78 -13.46 -11.22 -8.78
N LEU A 79 -12.21 -10.80 -8.66
CA LEU A 79 -11.88 -9.44 -8.24
C LEU A 79 -11.99 -8.46 -9.41
N ARG A 80 -12.40 -7.23 -9.09
CA ARG A 80 -12.40 -6.08 -9.99
C ARG A 80 -11.88 -4.87 -9.23
N LEU A 81 -11.44 -3.84 -9.95
CA LEU A 81 -11.01 -2.61 -9.30
C LEU A 81 -12.20 -1.99 -8.56
N ALA A 82 -11.99 -1.57 -7.32
CA ALA A 82 -13.01 -0.87 -6.55
C ALA A 82 -13.31 0.47 -7.21
N THR A 83 -14.56 0.88 -7.17
CA THR A 83 -14.98 2.17 -7.70
C THR A 83 -14.40 3.30 -6.84
N GLU A 84 -13.77 4.30 -7.46
CA GLU A 84 -13.12 5.39 -6.74
C GLU A 84 -14.03 6.11 -5.75
N ASN A 85 -15.31 6.23 -6.05
CA ASN A 85 -16.24 6.91 -5.16
C ASN A 85 -16.51 6.17 -3.84
N LYS A 86 -16.07 4.92 -3.72
CA LYS A 86 -16.17 4.14 -2.47
C LYS A 86 -14.99 4.39 -1.56
N LEU A 87 -13.85 4.84 -2.10
CA LEU A 87 -12.60 4.98 -1.36
C LEU A 87 -12.68 6.00 -0.22
N PRO A 88 -13.30 7.18 -0.37
CA PRO A 88 -13.40 8.13 0.74
C PRO A 88 -14.14 7.57 1.96
N THR A 89 -15.10 6.68 1.75
CA THR A 89 -15.83 6.04 2.85
C THR A 89 -14.95 5.02 3.57
N LEU A 90 -14.12 4.27 2.82
CA LEU A 90 -13.24 3.25 3.37
C LEU A 90 -12.01 3.87 4.04
N PHE A 91 -11.50 4.96 3.48
CA PHE A 91 -10.25 5.59 3.89
C PHE A 91 -10.45 7.09 4.15
N GLY A 92 -11.35 7.40 5.09
CA GLY A 92 -11.72 8.78 5.38
C GLY A 92 -10.59 9.66 5.93
N ASP A 93 -9.50 9.06 6.39
CA ASP A 93 -8.32 9.76 6.90
C ASP A 93 -7.20 9.92 5.86
N CYS A 94 -7.49 9.63 4.58
CA CYS A 94 -6.50 9.67 3.50
C CYS A 94 -6.99 10.48 2.30
N GLU A 95 -6.04 11.07 1.57
CA GLU A 95 -6.30 11.63 0.25
C GLU A 95 -6.26 10.50 -0.79
N LEU A 96 -7.04 10.67 -1.87
CA LEU A 96 -7.01 9.71 -2.98
C LEU A 96 -5.62 9.63 -3.60
N GLY A 97 -5.17 8.42 -3.87
CA GLY A 97 -3.84 8.16 -4.42
C GLY A 97 -2.73 8.12 -3.39
N ALA A 98 -3.02 8.51 -2.14
CA ALA A 98 -2.05 8.45 -1.03
C ALA A 98 -2.47 7.47 0.05
N ILE A 99 -3.34 6.53 -0.28
CA ILE A 99 -3.82 5.52 0.66
C ILE A 99 -2.65 4.62 1.06
N PRO A 100 -2.30 4.56 2.35
CA PRO A 100 -1.22 3.67 2.81
C PRO A 100 -1.52 2.22 2.50
N PRO A 101 -0.51 1.41 2.14
CA PRO A 101 -0.74 0.00 1.80
C PRO A 101 -0.90 -0.90 3.02
N VAL A 102 -1.55 -0.41 4.05
CA VAL A 102 -1.78 -1.12 5.30
C VAL A 102 -3.28 -1.37 5.46
N GLY A 103 -3.83 -2.18 4.56
CA GLY A 103 -5.26 -2.51 4.58
C GLY A 103 -5.69 -3.17 5.89
N LEU A 104 -4.75 -3.84 6.57
CA LEU A 104 -5.01 -4.47 7.86
C LEU A 104 -5.46 -3.45 8.92
N ALA A 105 -4.98 -2.21 8.84
CA ALA A 105 -5.38 -1.14 9.76
C ALA A 105 -6.86 -0.76 9.57
N TYR A 106 -7.42 -1.07 8.41
CA TYR A 106 -8.81 -0.77 8.07
C TYR A 106 -9.70 -2.02 8.09
N GLY A 107 -9.17 -3.11 8.66
CA GLY A 107 -9.91 -4.37 8.71
C GLY A 107 -10.09 -5.05 7.37
N MET A 108 -9.24 -4.74 6.41
CA MET A 108 -9.34 -5.20 5.02
C MET A 108 -8.36 -6.32 4.74
N THR A 109 -8.80 -7.36 4.04
CA THR A 109 -7.92 -8.41 3.53
C THR A 109 -6.83 -7.76 2.68
N THR A 110 -5.57 -8.07 2.97
CA THR A 110 -4.42 -7.47 2.30
C THR A 110 -3.53 -8.55 1.73
N VAL A 111 -3.05 -8.36 0.50
CA VAL A 111 -2.12 -9.28 -0.16
C VAL A 111 -0.95 -8.48 -0.71
N ILE A 112 0.27 -8.95 -0.47
CA ILE A 112 1.50 -8.26 -0.86
C ILE A 112 2.16 -9.02 -2.00
N ASP A 113 2.60 -8.29 -3.03
CA ASP A 113 3.40 -8.91 -4.09
C ASP A 113 4.78 -9.29 -3.56
N ASP A 114 5.22 -10.50 -3.89
CA ASP A 114 6.48 -11.06 -3.39
C ASP A 114 7.72 -10.21 -3.70
N SER A 115 7.68 -9.40 -4.77
CA SER A 115 8.82 -8.57 -5.15
C SER A 115 9.21 -7.54 -4.08
N LEU A 116 8.27 -7.11 -3.23
CA LEU A 116 8.57 -6.17 -2.15
C LEU A 116 9.48 -6.78 -1.10
N ALA A 117 9.43 -8.09 -0.90
CA ALA A 117 10.29 -8.77 0.05
C ALA A 117 11.77 -8.76 -0.34
N ASN A 118 12.08 -8.40 -1.59
CA ASN A 118 13.46 -8.33 -2.09
C ASN A 118 14.12 -6.97 -1.87
N GLN A 119 13.37 -5.97 -1.43
CA GLN A 119 13.90 -4.63 -1.19
C GLN A 119 14.44 -4.50 0.22
N PRO A 120 15.58 -3.80 0.43
CA PRO A 120 16.16 -3.66 1.78
C PRO A 120 15.34 -2.76 2.70
N GLU A 121 14.58 -1.84 2.11
CA GLU A 121 13.69 -0.95 2.83
C GLU A 121 12.47 -0.67 1.97
N ILE A 122 11.37 -0.33 2.63
CA ILE A 122 10.10 -0.06 1.98
C ILE A 122 9.63 1.34 2.36
N TYR A 123 9.19 2.09 1.36
CA TYR A 123 8.53 3.39 1.54
C TYR A 123 7.06 3.25 1.19
N PHE A 124 6.19 3.99 1.83
CA PHE A 124 4.80 4.08 1.40
C PHE A 124 4.17 5.42 1.82
N GLU A 125 3.15 5.82 1.09
CA GLU A 125 2.41 7.05 1.37
C GLU A 125 1.74 6.98 2.75
N ALA A 126 1.78 8.10 3.47
CA ALA A 126 1.22 8.18 4.81
C ALA A 126 -0.23 8.68 4.85
N GLY A 127 -0.78 9.12 3.70
CA GLY A 127 -2.17 9.53 3.58
C GLY A 127 -2.41 10.93 3.05
N ASP A 128 -1.38 11.77 2.90
CA ASP A 128 -1.55 13.18 2.55
C ASP A 128 -0.76 13.65 1.31
N HIS A 129 -0.14 12.75 0.57
CA HIS A 129 0.72 13.05 -0.59
C HIS A 129 1.95 13.92 -0.26
N GLU A 130 2.27 14.11 1.01
CA GLU A 130 3.42 14.94 1.43
C GLU A 130 4.37 14.20 2.34
N LYS A 131 3.93 13.13 2.99
CA LYS A 131 4.75 12.33 3.88
C LYS A 131 4.80 10.88 3.45
N LEU A 132 6.00 10.32 3.51
CA LEU A 132 6.23 8.89 3.31
C LEU A 132 6.66 8.28 4.63
N ILE A 133 6.26 7.04 4.83
CA ILE A 133 6.79 6.20 5.88
C ILE A 133 7.92 5.38 5.26
N ARG A 134 9.05 5.33 5.94
CA ARG A 134 10.19 4.51 5.57
C ARG A 134 10.47 3.51 6.67
N MET A 135 10.60 2.26 6.33
CA MET A 135 10.98 1.24 7.30
C MET A 135 11.83 0.16 6.65
N LYS A 136 12.61 -0.54 7.46
CA LYS A 136 13.38 -1.69 6.98
C LYS A 136 12.42 -2.80 6.56
N ARG A 137 12.86 -3.64 5.61
CA ARG A 137 12.07 -4.77 5.16
C ARG A 137 11.52 -5.61 6.31
N GLU A 138 12.36 -5.89 7.30
CA GLU A 138 11.97 -6.72 8.45
C GLU A 138 10.80 -6.09 9.23
N GLU A 139 10.84 -4.76 9.37
CA GLU A 139 9.77 -4.03 10.04
C GLU A 139 8.48 -4.05 9.23
N PHE A 140 8.60 -3.88 7.92
CA PHE A 140 7.44 -3.93 7.03
C PHE A 140 6.79 -5.31 7.04
N MET A 141 7.60 -6.37 6.99
CA MET A 141 7.08 -7.74 7.01
C MET A 141 6.43 -8.07 8.36
N ALA A 142 6.98 -7.55 9.46
CA ALA A 142 6.36 -7.71 10.78
C ALA A 142 5.03 -6.97 10.87
N LEU A 143 4.97 -5.73 10.35
CA LEU A 143 3.74 -4.94 10.31
C LEU A 143 2.65 -5.65 9.52
N MET A 144 3.04 -6.31 8.43
CA MET A 144 2.13 -6.96 7.49
C MET A 144 2.03 -8.48 7.72
N ASP A 145 2.28 -8.92 8.95
CA ASP A 145 2.34 -10.34 9.29
C ASP A 145 1.06 -11.12 8.95
N HIS A 146 -0.09 -10.47 9.06
CA HIS A 146 -1.38 -11.09 8.75
C HIS A 146 -1.81 -10.92 7.28
N ALA A 147 -0.96 -10.34 6.44
CA ALA A 147 -1.25 -10.20 5.01
C ALA A 147 -0.86 -11.46 4.26
N GLY A 148 -1.58 -11.74 3.17
CA GLY A 148 -1.22 -12.81 2.25
C GLY A 148 -0.09 -12.37 1.32
N HIS A 149 0.56 -13.34 0.68
CA HIS A 149 1.63 -13.09 -0.29
C HIS A 149 1.32 -13.82 -1.59
N ALA A 150 1.60 -13.17 -2.72
CA ALA A 150 1.38 -13.76 -4.04
C ALA A 150 2.22 -13.01 -5.08
N ARG A 151 2.24 -13.52 -6.30
CA ARG A 151 2.91 -12.88 -7.43
C ARG A 151 1.87 -12.39 -8.40
N PHE A 152 1.65 -11.09 -8.46
CA PHE A 152 0.62 -10.50 -9.31
C PHE A 152 1.06 -9.18 -9.94
N ALA A 153 2.25 -8.70 -9.63
CA ALA A 153 2.75 -7.44 -10.17
C ALA A 153 3.49 -7.68 -11.48
N ALA A 154 3.31 -6.77 -12.43
CA ALA A 154 4.05 -6.75 -13.68
C ALA A 154 4.62 -5.35 -13.90
N ARG A 155 5.85 -5.27 -14.39
CA ARG A 155 6.51 -4.00 -14.66
C ARG A 155 5.77 -3.22 -15.74
N MET A 156 5.61 -1.93 -15.49
CA MET A 156 4.98 -1.02 -16.45
C MET A 156 5.91 -0.69 -17.61
#